data_0654261c8846829602bb69d29463d35a
#
_entry.id   0654261c8846829602bb69d29463d35a
#
_cell.length_a   1.000
_cell.length_b   1.000
_cell.length_c   1.000
_cell.angle_alpha   90.00
_cell.angle_beta   90.00
_cell.angle_gamma   90.00
#
_symmetry.space_group_name_H-M   'P 1'
#
loop_
_entity.id
_entity.type
_entity.pdbx_description
1 polymer ?
#
loop_
_entity_poly.entity_id
_entity_poly.type
_entity_poly.pdbx_seq_one_letter_code
_entity_poly.pdbx_strand_id
1 'polypeptide(L)'
;VDMDEVDDELVDEPADFSDDPDAEELAEEPKPPRFPRLHRWWNGQWRVGSVLDPVWILPAAGILTGCYMLIARGLKLLDSAKGGMENIFQGWDVHWHASVIQFIGDTGVASSTRMGELQNLETHDTMFYPAAWHDGVWVFKEIADISPIAAINISSIVLPGLLLPASVGLIAWRLVGKRGLTAQIAAGLAGLIVVPLPVLMWIGNYVGAWPYLAAIAMSGIVLGIFMSVPAVPSRAFATALAFGGMVQTHPSAATVVVMSLACWWLLWLLWAPARKPRGWKQHIGYRFSDVLILAATGAVGTLLLLPQILSGAGQTEEVKAFTAQEDISRTDSWWVSIKMLTRHAEDFGTNWPLLWTAAV
;
A
#
# COMPACT_ATOMS: atom_id res chain seq x y z
N VAL A 1 -10.66 25.92 -10.78
CA VAL A 1 -9.27 25.97 -11.25
C VAL A 1 -9.16 24.80 -12.21
N ASP A 2 -9.17 25.11 -13.51
CA ASP A 2 -9.10 24.14 -14.60
C ASP A 2 -7.82 23.32 -14.48
N MET A 3 -7.95 22.02 -14.25
CA MET A 3 -6.83 21.07 -14.18
C MET A 3 -6.38 20.58 -15.56
N ASP A 4 -7.01 21.08 -16.63
CA ASP A 4 -6.71 20.67 -18.00
C ASP A 4 -5.58 21.45 -18.65
N GLU A 5 -5.16 22.60 -18.05
CA GLU A 5 -4.14 23.47 -18.65
C GLU A 5 -2.69 23.16 -18.25
N VAL A 6 -2.47 22.24 -17.27
CA VAL A 6 -1.12 21.97 -16.73
C VAL A 6 -0.39 20.83 -17.45
N ASP A 7 -1.10 20.04 -18.26
CA ASP A 7 -0.51 18.84 -18.88
C ASP A 7 0.01 19.04 -20.31
N ASP A 8 -0.31 20.15 -20.99
CA ASP A 8 0.08 20.35 -22.40
C ASP A 8 1.46 21.01 -22.58
N GLU A 9 2.04 21.61 -21.53
CA GLU A 9 3.36 22.29 -21.64
C GLU A 9 4.58 21.39 -21.42
N LEU A 10 4.42 20.10 -21.18
CA LEU A 10 5.52 19.15 -20.90
C LEU A 10 5.76 18.13 -22.03
N VAL A 11 5.19 18.34 -23.21
CA VAL A 11 5.60 17.60 -24.41
C VAL A 11 6.54 18.48 -25.21
N ASP A 12 7.77 18.65 -24.71
CA ASP A 12 8.86 19.15 -25.52
C ASP A 12 9.07 18.20 -26.71
N GLU A 13 8.96 18.74 -27.92
CA GLU A 13 9.39 18.10 -29.15
C GLU A 13 10.84 17.62 -29.01
N PRO A 14 11.19 16.43 -29.49
CA PRO A 14 12.59 16.01 -29.54
C PRO A 14 13.40 17.02 -30.36
N ALA A 15 14.47 17.55 -29.77
CA ALA A 15 15.40 18.43 -30.46
C ALA A 15 15.85 17.77 -31.76
N ASP A 16 15.53 18.42 -32.85
CA ASP A 16 15.95 18.08 -34.20
C ASP A 16 17.49 18.26 -34.30
N PHE A 17 18.20 17.14 -34.41
CA PHE A 17 19.65 17.07 -34.65
C PHE A 17 19.91 16.57 -36.06
N SER A 18 19.20 17.04 -37.06
CA SER A 18 19.50 16.73 -38.46
C SER A 18 19.55 17.99 -39.29
N ASP A 19 20.64 18.79 -39.20
CA ASP A 19 21.07 19.70 -40.25
C ASP A 19 21.83 18.91 -41.35
N ASP A 20 21.30 17.79 -41.80
CA ASP A 20 21.81 17.10 -42.98
C ASP A 20 20.82 17.32 -44.13
N PRO A 21 21.14 18.23 -45.09
CA PRO A 21 20.25 18.60 -46.17
C PRO A 21 19.98 17.45 -47.19
N ASP A 22 20.68 16.31 -47.06
CA ASP A 22 20.53 15.18 -47.96
C ASP A 22 19.69 14.02 -47.36
N ALA A 23 19.15 14.16 -46.12
CA ALA A 23 18.33 13.14 -45.48
C ALA A 23 16.82 13.25 -45.81
N GLU A 24 16.40 14.09 -46.75
CA GLU A 24 15.00 14.16 -47.19
C GLU A 24 14.57 13.03 -48.14
N GLU A 25 15.38 11.95 -48.26
CA GLU A 25 15.02 10.83 -49.09
C GLU A 25 14.08 9.85 -48.33
N LEU A 26 12.75 10.09 -48.53
CA LEU A 26 11.69 9.07 -48.43
C LEU A 26 11.51 8.38 -47.08
N ALA A 27 11.32 9.10 -46.00
CA ALA A 27 10.55 8.54 -44.92
C ALA A 27 9.10 8.37 -45.38
N GLU A 28 8.73 7.15 -45.88
CA GLU A 28 7.31 6.81 -46.13
C GLU A 28 6.52 7.17 -44.87
N GLU A 29 5.55 8.09 -45.01
CA GLU A 29 4.64 8.41 -43.93
C GLU A 29 4.09 7.11 -43.35
N PRO A 30 4.19 6.88 -42.04
CA PRO A 30 3.77 5.61 -41.44
C PRO A 30 2.29 5.40 -41.78
N LYS A 31 1.99 4.32 -42.50
CA LYS A 31 0.63 3.97 -42.91
C LYS A 31 -0.30 4.02 -41.71
N PRO A 32 -1.45 4.69 -41.77
CA PRO A 32 -2.37 4.81 -40.66
C PRO A 32 -2.76 3.40 -40.19
N PRO A 33 -2.81 3.15 -38.88
CA PRO A 33 -3.10 1.84 -38.34
C PRO A 33 -4.49 1.36 -38.80
N ARG A 34 -4.58 0.08 -39.19
CA ARG A 34 -5.84 -0.54 -39.71
C ARG A 34 -7.03 -0.36 -38.76
N PHE A 35 -6.79 -0.21 -37.48
CA PHE A 35 -7.77 0.04 -36.40
C PHE A 35 -7.33 1.23 -35.55
N PRO A 36 -7.59 2.48 -35.95
CA PRO A 36 -7.02 3.64 -35.24
C PRO A 36 -7.53 3.83 -33.81
N ARG A 37 -8.75 3.38 -33.47
CA ARG A 37 -9.30 3.44 -32.12
C ARG A 37 -8.59 2.44 -31.18
N LEU A 38 -8.38 1.20 -31.66
CA LEU A 38 -7.67 0.16 -30.91
C LEU A 38 -6.20 0.55 -30.72
N HIS A 39 -5.57 1.13 -31.74
CA HIS A 39 -4.19 1.60 -31.66
C HIS A 39 -4.03 2.73 -30.63
N ARG A 40 -4.96 3.70 -30.59
CA ARG A 40 -4.96 4.76 -29.58
C ARG A 40 -5.17 4.21 -28.17
N TRP A 41 -6.08 3.24 -28.00
CA TRP A 41 -6.26 2.57 -26.71
C TRP A 41 -5.02 1.80 -26.30
N TRP A 42 -4.43 1.05 -27.22
CA TRP A 42 -3.19 0.28 -26.98
C TRP A 42 -2.04 1.16 -26.52
N ASN A 43 -1.88 2.33 -27.11
CA ASN A 43 -0.82 3.28 -26.77
C ASN A 43 -1.19 4.24 -25.61
N GLY A 44 -2.38 4.08 -25.00
CA GLY A 44 -2.83 4.94 -23.91
C GLY A 44 -3.22 6.36 -24.34
N GLN A 45 -3.40 6.59 -25.64
CA GLN A 45 -3.75 7.90 -26.22
C GLN A 45 -5.25 8.18 -26.26
N TRP A 46 -6.08 7.17 -26.01
CA TRP A 46 -7.54 7.33 -26.02
C TRP A 46 -8.03 7.79 -24.65
N ARG A 47 -8.51 9.01 -24.56
CA ARG A 47 -9.07 9.63 -23.35
C ARG A 47 -10.55 9.94 -23.58
N VAL A 48 -11.40 9.60 -22.62
CA VAL A 48 -12.86 9.89 -22.62
C VAL A 48 -13.21 10.56 -21.29
N GLY A 49 -12.44 11.55 -20.87
CA GLY A 49 -12.57 12.16 -19.55
C GLY A 49 -11.80 11.41 -18.46
N SER A 50 -11.67 12.02 -17.28
CA SER A 50 -10.77 11.56 -16.23
C SER A 50 -11.19 10.26 -15.55
N VAL A 51 -12.49 10.03 -15.37
CA VAL A 51 -13.03 8.88 -14.63
C VAL A 51 -13.37 7.70 -15.54
N LEU A 52 -13.90 8.00 -16.75
CA LEU A 52 -14.34 6.98 -17.71
C LEU A 52 -13.30 6.68 -18.79
N ASP A 53 -12.04 7.01 -18.54
CA ASP A 53 -10.96 6.73 -19.48
C ASP A 53 -10.81 5.21 -19.68
N PRO A 54 -10.89 4.71 -20.93
CA PRO A 54 -10.78 3.28 -21.22
C PRO A 54 -9.50 2.61 -20.71
N VAL A 55 -8.45 3.37 -20.42
CA VAL A 55 -7.21 2.82 -19.85
C VAL A 55 -7.41 2.18 -18.47
N TRP A 56 -8.49 2.53 -17.76
CA TRP A 56 -8.81 1.95 -16.45
C TRP A 56 -9.58 0.65 -16.50
N ILE A 57 -10.10 0.23 -17.66
CA ILE A 57 -10.93 -0.98 -17.77
C ILE A 57 -10.18 -2.23 -17.32
N LEU A 58 -8.99 -2.49 -17.86
CA LEU A 58 -8.23 -3.68 -17.50
C LEU A 58 -7.69 -3.63 -16.06
N PRO A 59 -7.09 -2.51 -15.60
CA PRO A 59 -6.71 -2.37 -14.19
C PRO A 59 -7.91 -2.58 -13.24
N ALA A 60 -9.02 -1.91 -13.49
CA ALA A 60 -10.22 -2.03 -12.66
C ALA A 60 -10.78 -3.45 -12.65
N ALA A 61 -10.88 -4.10 -13.81
CA ALA A 61 -11.36 -5.48 -13.90
C ALA A 61 -10.51 -6.43 -13.07
N GLY A 62 -9.16 -6.35 -13.20
CA GLY A 62 -8.26 -7.20 -12.42
C GLY A 62 -8.33 -6.91 -10.92
N ILE A 63 -8.24 -5.64 -10.54
CA ILE A 63 -8.31 -5.22 -9.12
C ILE A 63 -9.65 -5.62 -8.50
N LEU A 64 -10.78 -5.30 -9.14
CA LEU A 64 -12.10 -5.63 -8.59
C LEU A 64 -12.33 -7.14 -8.49
N THR A 65 -11.83 -7.92 -9.47
CA THR A 65 -11.89 -9.38 -9.39
C THR A 65 -11.03 -9.89 -8.22
N GLY A 66 -9.82 -9.37 -8.04
CA GLY A 66 -8.96 -9.69 -6.90
C GLY A 66 -9.63 -9.38 -5.55
N CYS A 67 -10.20 -8.18 -5.42
CA CYS A 67 -10.99 -7.79 -4.24
C CYS A 67 -12.13 -8.76 -3.97
N TYR A 68 -12.95 -9.04 -5.00
CA TYR A 68 -14.07 -9.96 -4.87
C TYR A 68 -13.63 -11.35 -4.41
N MET A 69 -12.59 -11.92 -5.04
CA MET A 69 -12.12 -13.26 -4.71
C MET A 69 -11.59 -13.35 -3.28
N LEU A 70 -10.82 -12.36 -2.81
CA LEU A 70 -10.30 -12.33 -1.45
C LEU A 70 -11.42 -12.19 -0.43
N ILE A 71 -12.33 -11.23 -0.64
CA ILE A 71 -13.43 -10.96 0.28
C ILE A 71 -14.41 -12.13 0.31
N ALA A 72 -14.86 -12.61 -0.85
CA ALA A 72 -15.82 -13.71 -0.92
C ALA A 72 -15.28 -14.99 -0.28
N ARG A 73 -13.99 -15.30 -0.51
CA ARG A 73 -13.34 -16.44 0.13
C ARG A 73 -13.25 -16.27 1.65
N GLY A 74 -12.83 -15.09 2.12
CA GLY A 74 -12.72 -14.82 3.54
C GLY A 74 -14.05 -14.87 4.26
N LEU A 75 -15.09 -14.22 3.72
CA LEU A 75 -16.44 -14.27 4.29
C LEU A 75 -17.04 -15.67 4.27
N LYS A 76 -16.81 -16.45 3.21
CA LYS A 76 -17.25 -17.85 3.16
C LYS A 76 -16.58 -18.72 4.21
N LEU A 77 -15.27 -18.52 4.46
CA LEU A 77 -14.56 -19.23 5.52
C LEU A 77 -15.10 -18.85 6.89
N LEU A 78 -15.34 -17.58 7.13
CA LEU A 78 -15.92 -17.09 8.37
C LEU A 78 -17.34 -17.66 8.59
N ASP A 79 -18.19 -17.61 7.59
CA ASP A 79 -19.57 -18.17 7.66
C ASP A 79 -19.58 -19.68 7.92
N SER A 80 -18.57 -20.41 7.45
CA SER A 80 -18.42 -21.85 7.71
C SER A 80 -17.95 -22.19 9.12
N ALA A 81 -17.42 -21.21 9.85
CA ALA A 81 -16.98 -21.42 11.23
C ALA A 81 -18.16 -21.52 12.19
N LYS A 82 -17.98 -22.25 13.29
CA LYS A 82 -19.01 -22.36 14.34
C LYS A 82 -19.28 -20.97 14.94
N GLY A 83 -20.50 -20.49 14.81
CA GLY A 83 -20.89 -19.14 15.23
C GLY A 83 -20.83 -18.10 14.09
N GLY A 84 -20.30 -18.45 12.92
CA GLY A 84 -20.29 -17.57 11.75
C GLY A 84 -19.65 -16.21 12.03
N MET A 85 -20.33 -15.13 11.67
CA MET A 85 -19.87 -13.75 11.89
C MET A 85 -19.70 -13.37 13.36
N GLU A 86 -20.36 -14.07 14.27
CA GLU A 86 -20.26 -13.86 15.73
C GLU A 86 -19.21 -14.73 16.39
N ASN A 87 -18.39 -15.43 15.62
CA ASN A 87 -17.32 -16.26 16.16
C ASN A 87 -16.17 -15.42 16.70
N ILE A 88 -15.84 -15.62 17.97
CA ILE A 88 -14.60 -15.08 18.55
C ILE A 88 -13.48 -16.06 18.25
N PHE A 89 -12.64 -15.68 17.32
CA PHE A 89 -11.47 -16.44 16.96
C PHE A 89 -10.42 -16.40 18.10
N GLN A 90 -9.77 -17.52 18.37
CA GLN A 90 -8.79 -17.65 19.47
C GLN A 90 -7.37 -17.28 19.02
N GLY A 91 -7.22 -16.15 18.31
CA GLY A 91 -5.91 -15.59 17.96
C GLY A 91 -5.28 -14.79 19.10
N TRP A 92 -3.99 -14.49 19.01
CA TRP A 92 -3.24 -13.81 20.07
C TRP A 92 -3.81 -12.44 20.42
N ASP A 93 -4.12 -11.62 19.40
CA ASP A 93 -4.53 -10.22 19.59
C ASP A 93 -6.05 -10.03 19.60
N VAL A 94 -6.82 -11.09 19.35
CA VAL A 94 -8.29 -10.98 19.13
C VAL A 94 -9.01 -10.44 20.34
N HIS A 95 -8.67 -10.91 21.54
CA HIS A 95 -9.26 -10.42 22.79
C HIS A 95 -8.94 -8.95 23.02
N TRP A 96 -7.70 -8.55 22.72
CA TRP A 96 -7.29 -7.16 22.80
C TRP A 96 -8.11 -6.27 21.85
N HIS A 97 -8.26 -6.66 20.59
CA HIS A 97 -9.06 -5.90 19.63
C HIS A 97 -10.52 -5.76 20.06
N ALA A 98 -11.12 -6.84 20.56
CA ALA A 98 -12.48 -6.81 21.07
C ALA A 98 -12.62 -5.87 22.28
N SER A 99 -11.65 -5.90 23.20
CA SER A 99 -11.62 -5.04 24.38
C SER A 99 -11.45 -3.57 24.02
N VAL A 100 -10.59 -3.25 23.03
CA VAL A 100 -10.42 -1.88 22.55
C VAL A 100 -11.72 -1.33 21.94
N ILE A 101 -12.42 -2.13 21.14
CA ILE A 101 -13.69 -1.69 20.54
C ILE A 101 -14.77 -1.49 21.60
N GLN A 102 -14.84 -2.38 22.59
CA GLN A 102 -15.75 -2.21 23.70
C GLN A 102 -15.42 -0.96 24.53
N PHE A 103 -14.13 -0.72 24.80
CA PHE A 103 -13.68 0.49 25.50
C PHE A 103 -14.04 1.78 24.76
N ILE A 104 -13.90 1.80 23.43
CA ILE A 104 -14.33 2.95 22.61
C ILE A 104 -15.83 3.17 22.76
N GLY A 105 -16.64 2.10 22.75
CA GLY A 105 -18.09 2.16 22.94
C GLY A 105 -18.50 2.71 24.30
N ASP A 106 -17.86 2.21 25.34
CA ASP A 106 -18.20 2.57 26.73
C ASP A 106 -17.76 3.99 27.11
N THR A 107 -16.61 4.44 26.55
CA THR A 107 -16.00 5.72 26.92
C THR A 107 -16.17 6.84 25.90
N GLY A 108 -16.50 6.51 24.65
CA GLY A 108 -16.48 7.45 23.52
C GLY A 108 -15.08 7.93 23.13
N VAL A 109 -14.02 7.20 23.53
CA VAL A 109 -12.64 7.63 23.35
C VAL A 109 -11.83 6.61 22.54
N ALA A 110 -11.39 7.02 21.35
CA ALA A 110 -10.52 6.26 20.46
C ALA A 110 -9.10 6.88 20.40
N SER A 111 -8.51 7.19 21.55
CA SER A 111 -7.20 7.83 21.61
C SER A 111 -6.09 6.80 21.76
N SER A 112 -5.13 6.83 20.84
CA SER A 112 -3.93 5.97 20.87
C SER A 112 -3.11 6.10 22.16
N THR A 113 -3.22 7.21 22.89
CA THR A 113 -2.48 7.46 24.13
C THR A 113 -3.25 7.01 25.39
N ARG A 114 -4.50 6.59 25.24
CA ARG A 114 -5.36 6.14 26.36
C ARG A 114 -5.58 4.63 26.39
N MET A 115 -5.03 3.89 25.44
CA MET A 115 -5.21 2.43 25.38
C MET A 115 -4.52 1.70 26.54
N GLY A 116 -3.58 2.35 27.24
CA GLY A 116 -3.01 1.85 28.48
C GLY A 116 -4.02 1.63 29.62
N GLU A 117 -5.16 2.35 29.61
CA GLU A 117 -6.23 2.14 30.57
C GLU A 117 -6.84 0.73 30.52
N LEU A 118 -6.70 0.04 29.38
CA LEU A 118 -7.13 -1.37 29.26
C LEU A 118 -6.10 -2.38 29.75
N GLN A 119 -4.82 -2.07 29.65
CA GLN A 119 -3.75 -3.02 29.99
C GLN A 119 -3.25 -2.83 31.40
N ASN A 120 -3.14 -1.59 31.85
CA ASN A 120 -2.49 -1.21 33.11
C ASN A 120 -3.51 -0.68 34.13
N LEU A 121 -4.55 -1.47 34.40
CA LEU A 121 -5.65 -1.07 35.32
C LEU A 121 -5.16 -0.74 36.73
N GLU A 122 -4.08 -1.38 37.19
CA GLU A 122 -3.52 -1.17 38.53
C GLU A 122 -2.53 0.02 38.59
N THR A 123 -1.71 0.19 37.56
CA THR A 123 -0.62 1.16 37.55
C THR A 123 -0.99 2.46 36.82
N HIS A 124 -2.01 2.43 35.97
CA HIS A 124 -2.39 3.52 35.06
C HIS A 124 -1.24 4.00 34.17
N ASP A 125 -0.26 3.15 33.90
CA ASP A 125 0.87 3.48 33.06
C ASP A 125 0.42 3.79 31.63
N THR A 126 1.06 4.78 31.04
CA THR A 126 0.76 5.19 29.67
C THR A 126 1.26 4.13 28.69
N MET A 127 0.37 3.67 27.84
CA MET A 127 0.69 2.83 26.71
C MET A 127 0.24 3.52 25.42
N PHE A 128 1.13 3.53 24.45
CA PHE A 128 0.73 3.89 23.08
C PHE A 128 0.27 2.64 22.34
N TYR A 129 -0.96 2.68 21.84
CA TYR A 129 -1.46 1.67 20.93
C TYR A 129 -2.25 2.32 19.78
N PRO A 130 -1.92 2.04 18.49
CA PRO A 130 -2.61 2.63 17.36
C PRO A 130 -4.09 2.29 17.37
N ALA A 131 -4.97 3.30 17.41
CA ALA A 131 -6.40 3.10 17.57
C ALA A 131 -7.22 3.32 16.30
N ALA A 132 -6.62 3.83 15.21
CA ALA A 132 -7.38 4.22 14.02
C ALA A 132 -8.15 3.06 13.36
N TRP A 133 -7.61 1.84 13.37
CA TRP A 133 -8.34 0.68 12.87
C TRP A 133 -9.57 0.38 13.72
N HIS A 134 -9.41 0.42 15.04
CA HIS A 134 -10.49 0.12 16.00
C HIS A 134 -11.59 1.17 15.97
N ASP A 135 -11.19 2.45 15.84
CA ASP A 135 -12.14 3.54 15.66
C ASP A 135 -12.97 3.36 14.38
N GLY A 136 -12.30 3.05 13.27
CA GLY A 136 -12.99 2.73 12.02
C GLY A 136 -13.94 1.54 12.11
N VAL A 137 -13.55 0.48 12.84
CA VAL A 137 -14.40 -0.69 13.09
C VAL A 137 -15.60 -0.31 13.99
N TRP A 138 -15.38 0.52 15.02
CA TRP A 138 -16.46 1.02 15.85
C TRP A 138 -17.48 1.83 15.04
N VAL A 139 -17.01 2.78 14.23
CA VAL A 139 -17.88 3.57 13.34
C VAL A 139 -18.65 2.68 12.37
N PHE A 140 -17.99 1.68 11.80
CA PHE A 140 -18.66 0.70 10.93
C PHE A 140 -19.73 -0.08 11.68
N LYS A 141 -19.45 -0.55 12.90
CA LYS A 141 -20.42 -1.23 13.78
C LYS A 141 -21.65 -0.37 14.02
N GLU A 142 -21.47 0.92 14.34
CA GLU A 142 -22.59 1.84 14.58
C GLU A 142 -23.44 2.07 13.31
N ILE A 143 -22.80 2.27 12.15
CA ILE A 143 -23.49 2.52 10.88
C ILE A 143 -24.26 1.28 10.42
N ALA A 144 -23.66 0.10 10.56
CA ALA A 144 -24.24 -1.16 10.11
C ALA A 144 -25.23 -1.78 11.09
N ASP A 145 -25.32 -1.27 12.31
CA ASP A 145 -26.14 -1.79 13.43
C ASP A 145 -25.90 -3.30 13.67
N ILE A 146 -24.62 -3.66 13.79
CA ILE A 146 -24.20 -5.06 14.03
C ILE A 146 -23.43 -5.16 15.34
N SER A 147 -23.16 -6.40 15.79
CA SER A 147 -22.36 -6.63 16.98
C SER A 147 -20.91 -6.17 16.80
N PRO A 148 -20.19 -5.83 17.87
CA PRO A 148 -18.74 -5.54 17.81
C PRO A 148 -17.94 -6.68 17.19
N ILE A 149 -18.30 -7.93 17.50
CA ILE A 149 -17.60 -9.12 16.99
C ILE A 149 -17.81 -9.29 15.49
N ALA A 150 -19.03 -9.14 15.00
CA ALA A 150 -19.31 -9.16 13.56
C ALA A 150 -18.56 -8.04 12.84
N ALA A 151 -18.53 -6.83 13.41
CA ALA A 151 -17.80 -5.70 12.83
C ALA A 151 -16.29 -5.96 12.72
N ILE A 152 -15.68 -6.54 13.77
CA ILE A 152 -14.26 -6.96 13.76
C ILE A 152 -14.02 -7.97 12.65
N ASN A 153 -14.81 -9.04 12.63
CA ASN A 153 -14.62 -10.16 11.71
C ASN A 153 -14.79 -9.72 10.24
N ILE A 154 -15.81 -8.92 9.94
CA ILE A 154 -16.02 -8.38 8.60
C ILE A 154 -14.88 -7.44 8.20
N SER A 155 -14.51 -6.50 9.08
CA SER A 155 -13.46 -5.53 8.80
C SER A 155 -12.09 -6.16 8.59
N SER A 156 -11.77 -7.23 9.33
CA SER A 156 -10.50 -7.98 9.20
C SER A 156 -10.33 -8.63 7.82
N ILE A 157 -11.42 -8.89 7.13
CA ILE A 157 -11.45 -9.50 5.78
C ILE A 157 -11.59 -8.43 4.70
N VAL A 158 -12.56 -7.52 4.88
CA VAL A 158 -12.96 -6.58 3.83
C VAL A 158 -11.88 -5.51 3.61
N LEU A 159 -11.32 -4.93 4.67
CA LEU A 159 -10.32 -3.87 4.52
C LEU A 159 -9.08 -4.34 3.76
N PRO A 160 -8.36 -5.40 4.18
CA PRO A 160 -7.20 -5.85 3.41
C PRO A 160 -7.60 -6.42 2.06
N GLY A 161 -8.78 -7.05 1.93
CA GLY A 161 -9.31 -7.57 0.67
C GLY A 161 -9.57 -6.48 -0.37
N LEU A 162 -9.94 -5.27 0.02
CA LEU A 162 -10.08 -4.10 -0.86
C LEU A 162 -8.74 -3.42 -1.13
N LEU A 163 -7.95 -3.21 -0.07
CA LEU A 163 -6.76 -2.37 -0.14
C LEU A 163 -5.58 -3.05 -0.84
N LEU A 164 -5.38 -4.36 -0.63
CA LEU A 164 -4.21 -5.06 -1.15
C LEU A 164 -4.19 -5.15 -2.69
N PRO A 165 -5.26 -5.60 -3.38
CA PRO A 165 -5.28 -5.60 -4.84
C PRO A 165 -5.13 -4.20 -5.45
N ALA A 166 -5.77 -3.19 -4.84
CA ALA A 166 -5.67 -1.80 -5.27
C ALA A 166 -4.24 -1.25 -5.10
N SER A 167 -3.61 -1.53 -3.96
CA SER A 167 -2.23 -1.15 -3.67
C SER A 167 -1.24 -1.71 -4.68
N VAL A 168 -1.30 -3.02 -4.90
CA VAL A 168 -0.35 -3.71 -5.80
C VAL A 168 -0.60 -3.30 -7.25
N GLY A 169 -1.87 -3.17 -7.67
CA GLY A 169 -2.23 -2.66 -8.99
C GLY A 169 -1.71 -1.25 -9.24
N LEU A 170 -1.84 -0.35 -8.25
CA LEU A 170 -1.32 1.02 -8.35
C LEU A 170 0.22 1.05 -8.47
N ILE A 171 0.93 0.25 -7.68
CA ILE A 171 2.38 0.18 -7.75
C ILE A 171 2.83 -0.36 -9.11
N ALA A 172 2.21 -1.44 -9.61
CA ALA A 172 2.52 -1.98 -10.93
C ALA A 172 2.31 -0.92 -12.03
N TRP A 173 1.19 -0.17 -11.97
CA TRP A 173 0.93 0.95 -12.86
C TRP A 173 2.05 2.00 -12.81
N ARG A 174 2.45 2.41 -11.60
CA ARG A 174 3.50 3.43 -11.39
C ARG A 174 4.87 2.99 -11.90
N LEU A 175 5.23 1.73 -11.68
CA LEU A 175 6.53 1.20 -12.10
C LEU A 175 6.64 1.08 -13.62
N VAL A 176 5.57 0.73 -14.33
CA VAL A 176 5.58 0.72 -15.80
C VAL A 176 5.67 2.13 -16.39
N GLY A 177 5.09 3.13 -15.71
CA GLY A 177 5.26 4.55 -16.01
C GLY A 177 4.63 5.04 -17.32
N LYS A 178 3.93 4.19 -18.09
CA LYS A 178 3.27 4.50 -19.36
C LYS A 178 1.79 4.15 -19.28
N ARG A 179 0.95 4.83 -20.10
CA ARG A 179 -0.51 4.57 -20.13
C ARG A 179 -0.91 3.46 -21.12
N GLY A 180 0.06 2.86 -21.80
CA GLY A 180 -0.19 1.84 -22.83
C GLY A 180 -0.71 0.52 -22.26
N LEU A 181 -0.98 -0.44 -23.15
CA LEU A 181 -1.56 -1.74 -22.80
C LEU A 181 -0.73 -2.53 -21.79
N THR A 182 0.59 -2.42 -21.87
CA THR A 182 1.50 -3.08 -20.89
C THR A 182 1.21 -2.65 -19.46
N ALA A 183 1.05 -1.34 -19.21
CA ALA A 183 0.71 -0.82 -17.88
C ALA A 183 -0.68 -1.27 -17.42
N GLN A 184 -1.65 -1.27 -18.35
CA GLN A 184 -3.02 -1.70 -18.07
C GLN A 184 -3.08 -3.18 -17.67
N ILE A 185 -2.40 -4.04 -18.44
CA ILE A 185 -2.30 -5.48 -18.13
C ILE A 185 -1.52 -5.70 -16.83
N ALA A 186 -0.37 -5.05 -16.67
CA ALA A 186 0.45 -5.21 -15.47
C ALA A 186 -0.33 -4.84 -14.21
N ALA A 187 -1.06 -3.72 -14.20
CA ALA A 187 -1.87 -3.31 -13.06
C ALA A 187 -3.03 -4.26 -12.78
N GLY A 188 -3.72 -4.73 -13.82
CA GLY A 188 -4.82 -5.70 -13.68
C GLY A 188 -4.34 -7.06 -13.17
N LEU A 189 -3.27 -7.61 -13.75
CA LEU A 189 -2.67 -8.87 -13.31
C LEU A 189 -2.10 -8.76 -11.89
N ALA A 190 -1.46 -7.66 -11.53
CA ALA A 190 -0.96 -7.43 -10.20
C ALA A 190 -2.08 -7.50 -9.15
N GLY A 191 -3.24 -6.90 -9.43
CA GLY A 191 -4.42 -7.02 -8.57
C GLY A 191 -4.95 -8.45 -8.42
N LEU A 192 -4.76 -9.32 -9.43
CA LEU A 192 -5.15 -10.73 -9.37
C LEU A 192 -4.11 -11.62 -8.68
N ILE A 193 -2.82 -11.34 -8.87
CA ILE A 193 -1.72 -12.16 -8.32
C ILE A 193 -1.74 -12.20 -6.78
N VAL A 194 -2.29 -11.20 -6.12
CA VAL A 194 -2.43 -11.20 -4.65
C VAL A 194 -3.39 -12.29 -4.14
N VAL A 195 -4.25 -12.84 -4.98
CA VAL A 195 -5.23 -13.87 -4.58
C VAL A 195 -4.56 -15.22 -4.23
N PRO A 196 -3.62 -15.74 -5.03
CA PRO A 196 -2.90 -16.97 -4.70
C PRO A 196 -1.73 -16.76 -3.72
N LEU A 197 -1.45 -15.54 -3.28
CA LEU A 197 -0.40 -15.26 -2.28
C LEU A 197 -1.00 -15.25 -0.86
N PRO A 198 -1.28 -16.42 -0.27
CA PRO A 198 -2.04 -16.52 0.97
C PRO A 198 -1.25 -16.04 2.19
N VAL A 199 0.10 -16.10 2.14
CA VAL A 199 0.94 -15.99 3.34
C VAL A 199 0.68 -14.68 4.08
N LEU A 200 0.76 -13.54 3.42
CA LEU A 200 0.59 -12.25 4.07
C LEU A 200 -0.82 -12.08 4.66
N MET A 201 -1.84 -12.40 3.86
CA MET A 201 -3.23 -12.17 4.25
C MET A 201 -3.74 -13.23 5.22
N TRP A 202 -3.44 -14.51 4.97
CA TRP A 202 -3.97 -15.62 5.75
C TRP A 202 -3.29 -15.76 7.11
N ILE A 203 -1.97 -15.59 7.20
CA ILE A 203 -1.26 -15.61 8.49
C ILE A 203 -1.70 -14.42 9.33
N GLY A 204 -1.75 -13.21 8.78
CA GLY A 204 -2.21 -12.02 9.49
C GLY A 204 -3.63 -12.18 10.04
N ASN A 205 -4.54 -12.78 9.26
CA ASN A 205 -5.89 -13.10 9.74
C ASN A 205 -5.87 -14.20 10.82
N TYR A 206 -5.07 -15.23 10.62
CA TYR A 206 -4.99 -16.38 11.54
C TYR A 206 -4.47 -15.97 12.93
N VAL A 207 -3.47 -15.12 13.01
CA VAL A 207 -2.92 -14.68 14.31
C VAL A 207 -3.70 -13.51 14.93
N GLY A 208 -4.65 -12.94 14.22
CA GLY A 208 -5.43 -11.78 14.69
C GLY A 208 -4.72 -10.42 14.50
N ALA A 209 -3.64 -10.36 13.73
CA ALA A 209 -2.88 -9.12 13.47
C ALA A 209 -3.62 -8.21 12.44
N TRP A 210 -4.89 -7.92 12.65
CA TRP A 210 -5.76 -7.26 11.69
C TRP A 210 -5.41 -5.81 11.40
N PRO A 211 -5.07 -4.95 12.40
CA PRO A 211 -4.59 -3.59 12.13
C PRO A 211 -3.30 -3.58 11.32
N TYR A 212 -2.36 -4.49 11.63
CA TYR A 212 -1.14 -4.68 10.87
C TYR A 212 -1.45 -5.03 9.41
N LEU A 213 -2.31 -6.02 9.18
CA LEU A 213 -2.68 -6.47 7.85
C LEU A 213 -3.34 -5.37 7.02
N ALA A 214 -4.25 -4.59 7.63
CA ALA A 214 -4.88 -3.44 6.98
C ALA A 214 -3.85 -2.37 6.60
N ALA A 215 -2.92 -2.03 7.51
CA ALA A 215 -1.87 -1.05 7.27
C ALA A 215 -0.90 -1.48 6.16
N ILE A 216 -0.46 -2.75 6.16
CA ILE A 216 0.38 -3.30 5.09
C ILE A 216 -0.38 -3.30 3.76
N ALA A 217 -1.66 -3.68 3.76
CA ALA A 217 -2.47 -3.67 2.54
C ALA A 217 -2.60 -2.26 1.93
N MET A 218 -2.67 -1.20 2.72
CA MET A 218 -2.73 0.18 2.21
C MET A 218 -1.36 0.78 1.87
N SER A 219 -0.25 0.17 2.30
CA SER A 219 1.09 0.72 2.13
C SER A 219 1.45 1.02 0.68
N GLY A 220 0.99 0.20 -0.27
CA GLY A 220 1.23 0.44 -1.70
C GLY A 220 0.48 1.67 -2.23
N ILE A 221 -0.71 1.99 -1.71
CA ILE A 221 -1.42 3.23 -2.07
C ILE A 221 -0.62 4.42 -1.57
N VAL A 222 -0.20 4.40 -0.30
CA VAL A 222 0.61 5.47 0.30
C VAL A 222 1.94 5.63 -0.44
N LEU A 223 2.63 4.53 -0.74
CA LEU A 223 3.85 4.53 -1.54
C LEU A 223 3.60 5.15 -2.94
N GLY A 224 2.53 4.76 -3.61
CA GLY A 224 2.16 5.31 -4.92
C GLY A 224 1.93 6.82 -4.89
N ILE A 225 1.36 7.35 -3.81
CA ILE A 225 1.20 8.80 -3.62
C ILE A 225 2.58 9.44 -3.39
N PHE A 226 3.43 8.87 -2.52
CA PHE A 226 4.81 9.34 -2.32
C PHE A 226 5.60 9.41 -3.62
N MET A 227 5.52 8.38 -4.47
CA MET A 227 6.20 8.34 -5.77
C MET A 227 5.79 9.50 -6.70
N SER A 228 4.65 10.14 -6.47
CA SER A 228 4.21 11.29 -7.24
C SER A 228 4.74 12.63 -6.74
N VAL A 229 5.20 12.71 -5.48
CA VAL A 229 5.61 13.97 -4.83
C VAL A 229 6.79 14.67 -5.52
N PRO A 230 7.86 13.97 -5.96
CA PRO A 230 8.96 14.63 -6.66
C PRO A 230 8.54 15.36 -7.94
N ALA A 231 7.56 14.81 -8.67
CA ALA A 231 7.03 15.45 -9.89
C ALA A 231 5.99 16.54 -9.56
N VAL A 232 5.18 16.33 -8.50
CA VAL A 232 4.09 17.22 -8.10
C VAL A 232 4.18 17.53 -6.61
N PRO A 233 5.04 18.51 -6.21
CA PRO A 233 5.30 18.84 -4.80
C PRO A 233 4.06 19.24 -3.99
N SER A 234 3.04 19.79 -4.63
CA SER A 234 1.77 20.16 -3.97
C SER A 234 1.04 18.97 -3.32
N ARG A 235 1.39 17.74 -3.70
CA ARG A 235 0.84 16.52 -3.08
C ARG A 235 1.49 16.16 -1.75
N ALA A 236 2.58 16.81 -1.35
CA ALA A 236 3.36 16.45 -0.17
C ALA A 236 2.52 16.44 1.11
N PHE A 237 1.68 17.47 1.32
CA PHE A 237 0.85 17.55 2.53
C PHE A 237 -0.19 16.42 2.60
N ALA A 238 -0.92 16.16 1.52
CA ALA A 238 -1.87 15.05 1.47
C ALA A 238 -1.18 13.69 1.65
N THR A 239 0.05 13.56 1.12
CA THR A 239 0.88 12.35 1.29
C THR A 239 1.31 12.19 2.75
N ALA A 240 1.70 13.26 3.42
CA ALA A 240 2.04 13.23 4.85
C ALA A 240 0.85 12.81 5.72
N LEU A 241 -0.36 13.32 5.43
CA LEU A 241 -1.58 12.90 6.11
C LEU A 241 -1.90 11.42 5.87
N ALA A 242 -1.80 10.95 4.62
CA ALA A 242 -2.02 9.54 4.28
C ALA A 242 -1.01 8.62 4.98
N PHE A 243 0.26 9.03 5.07
CA PHE A 243 1.29 8.32 5.82
C PHE A 243 0.97 8.28 7.31
N GLY A 244 0.62 9.42 7.91
CA GLY A 244 0.21 9.49 9.31
C GLY A 244 -0.99 8.59 9.63
N GLY A 245 -2.04 8.62 8.81
CA GLY A 245 -3.20 7.74 8.97
C GLY A 245 -2.86 6.25 8.88
N MET A 246 -1.97 5.87 7.96
CA MET A 246 -1.49 4.50 7.85
C MET A 246 -0.71 4.07 9.10
N VAL A 247 0.16 4.93 9.62
CA VAL A 247 0.93 4.65 10.85
C VAL A 247 0.02 4.57 12.08
N GLN A 248 -1.04 5.37 12.13
CA GLN A 248 -2.08 5.27 13.17
C GLN A 248 -2.90 3.98 13.07
N THR A 249 -2.96 3.37 11.89
CA THR A 249 -3.53 2.02 11.74
C THR A 249 -2.58 0.97 12.29
N HIS A 250 -1.31 0.97 11.86
CA HIS A 250 -0.24 0.16 12.43
C HIS A 250 1.14 0.68 12.02
N PRO A 251 2.08 0.92 12.95
CA PRO A 251 3.36 1.56 12.67
C PRO A 251 4.31 0.75 11.77
N SER A 252 4.19 -0.58 11.74
CA SER A 252 5.06 -1.42 10.90
C SER A 252 4.93 -1.10 9.40
N ALA A 253 3.80 -0.56 8.95
CA ALA A 253 3.63 -0.16 7.55
C ALA A 253 4.54 1.01 7.16
N ALA A 254 4.96 1.85 8.12
CA ALA A 254 5.96 2.89 7.88
C ALA A 254 7.28 2.32 7.38
N THR A 255 7.74 1.21 7.99
CA THR A 255 8.97 0.52 7.58
C THR A 255 8.87 0.06 6.12
N VAL A 256 7.74 -0.54 5.73
CA VAL A 256 7.51 -0.99 4.35
C VAL A 256 7.58 0.19 3.37
N VAL A 257 6.89 1.29 3.67
CA VAL A 257 6.90 2.48 2.80
C VAL A 257 8.29 3.11 2.71
N VAL A 258 8.97 3.30 3.85
CA VAL A 258 10.31 3.92 3.87
C VAL A 258 11.34 3.07 3.14
N MET A 259 11.36 1.75 3.38
CA MET A 259 12.27 0.83 2.68
C MET A 259 11.98 0.80 1.18
N SER A 260 10.70 0.75 0.80
CA SER A 260 10.31 0.76 -0.61
C SER A 260 10.67 2.08 -1.31
N LEU A 261 10.52 3.22 -0.62
CA LEU A 261 10.95 4.53 -1.13
C LEU A 261 12.47 4.60 -1.31
N ALA A 262 13.24 4.07 -0.37
CA ALA A 262 14.69 4.00 -0.48
C ALA A 262 15.12 3.13 -1.67
N CYS A 263 14.51 1.95 -1.83
CA CYS A 263 14.75 1.09 -2.99
C CYS A 263 14.35 1.78 -4.30
N TRP A 264 13.17 2.40 -4.35
CA TRP A 264 12.72 3.13 -5.54
C TRP A 264 13.64 4.29 -5.88
N TRP A 265 14.10 5.07 -4.89
CA TRP A 265 15.04 6.15 -5.11
C TRP A 265 16.39 5.63 -5.64
N LEU A 266 16.94 4.57 -5.07
CA LEU A 266 18.21 3.97 -5.50
C LEU A 266 18.12 3.35 -6.89
N LEU A 267 17.07 2.57 -7.16
CA LEU A 267 16.99 1.75 -8.38
C LEU A 267 16.35 2.49 -9.54
N TRP A 268 15.49 3.47 -9.29
CA TRP A 268 14.71 4.14 -10.32
C TRP A 268 15.09 5.61 -10.46
N LEU A 269 14.83 6.40 -9.42
CA LEU A 269 15.12 7.83 -9.51
C LEU A 269 16.61 8.14 -9.71
N LEU A 270 17.52 7.26 -9.34
CA LEU A 270 18.95 7.42 -9.61
C LEU A 270 19.24 7.53 -11.11
N TRP A 271 18.55 6.76 -11.91
CA TRP A 271 18.73 6.69 -13.35
C TRP A 271 17.74 7.55 -14.15
N ALA A 272 16.50 7.66 -13.65
CA ALA A 272 15.42 8.37 -14.29
C ALA A 272 14.74 9.33 -13.28
N PRO A 273 15.30 10.51 -13.05
CA PRO A 273 14.71 11.50 -12.17
C PRO A 273 13.31 11.89 -12.66
N ALA A 274 12.42 12.25 -11.71
CA ALA A 274 11.05 12.64 -12.02
C ALA A 274 10.95 13.86 -12.96
N ARG A 275 12.02 14.64 -13.05
CA ARG A 275 12.18 15.80 -13.93
C ARG A 275 13.37 15.58 -14.85
N LYS A 276 13.23 15.88 -16.15
CA LYS A 276 14.32 15.73 -17.13
C LYS A 276 15.43 16.76 -16.88
N PRO A 277 16.67 16.36 -16.57
CA PRO A 277 17.79 17.28 -16.39
C PRO A 277 18.43 17.64 -17.74
N ARG A 278 18.90 18.87 -17.86
CA ARG A 278 19.66 19.36 -19.03
C ARG A 278 21.17 19.07 -18.94
N GLY A 279 21.63 18.47 -17.83
CA GLY A 279 23.04 18.13 -17.63
C GLY A 279 23.30 17.52 -16.26
N TRP A 280 24.50 17.00 -16.04
CA TRP A 280 24.82 16.22 -14.83
C TRP A 280 24.67 17.01 -13.51
N LYS A 281 25.01 18.30 -13.49
CA LYS A 281 24.82 19.15 -12.29
C LYS A 281 23.35 19.27 -11.92
N GLN A 282 22.50 19.48 -12.92
CA GLN A 282 21.05 19.56 -12.71
C GLN A 282 20.47 18.19 -12.31
N HIS A 283 21.01 17.11 -12.88
CA HIS A 283 20.66 15.75 -12.48
C HIS A 283 20.91 15.51 -10.98
N ILE A 284 22.11 15.83 -10.48
CA ILE A 284 22.44 15.71 -9.06
C ILE A 284 21.54 16.61 -8.22
N GLY A 285 21.31 17.86 -8.65
CA GLY A 285 20.43 18.79 -7.97
C GLY A 285 18.99 18.26 -7.82
N TYR A 286 18.44 17.66 -8.88
CA TYR A 286 17.12 17.05 -8.84
C TYR A 286 17.09 15.83 -7.91
N ARG A 287 18.12 14.98 -7.94
CA ARG A 287 18.24 13.81 -7.06
C ARG A 287 18.21 14.20 -5.58
N PHE A 288 19.00 15.23 -5.25
CA PHE A 288 19.03 15.76 -3.89
C PHE A 288 17.68 16.37 -3.48
N SER A 289 17.07 17.17 -4.35
CA SER A 289 15.74 17.73 -4.15
C SER A 289 14.67 16.67 -3.97
N ASP A 290 14.73 15.56 -4.74
CA ASP A 290 13.78 14.44 -4.63
C ASP A 290 13.89 13.77 -3.25
N VAL A 291 15.12 13.53 -2.76
CA VAL A 291 15.32 12.99 -1.38
C VAL A 291 14.81 13.97 -0.34
N LEU A 292 15.14 15.25 -0.47
CA LEU A 292 14.71 16.25 0.52
C LEU A 292 13.18 16.35 0.62
N ILE A 293 12.48 16.39 -0.53
CA ILE A 293 11.03 16.51 -0.50
C ILE A 293 10.35 15.24 0.03
N LEU A 294 10.88 14.06 -0.31
CA LEU A 294 10.37 12.79 0.22
C LEU A 294 10.62 12.70 1.73
N ALA A 295 11.84 13.04 2.18
CA ALA A 295 12.19 13.06 3.59
C ALA A 295 11.37 14.09 4.38
N ALA A 296 11.21 15.31 3.86
CA ALA A 296 10.38 16.33 4.48
C ALA A 296 8.91 15.90 4.57
N THR A 297 8.37 15.27 3.53
CA THR A 297 7.01 14.74 3.52
C THR A 297 6.83 13.67 4.61
N GLY A 298 7.76 12.72 4.71
CA GLY A 298 7.76 11.70 5.75
C GLY A 298 7.93 12.30 7.15
N ALA A 299 8.83 13.28 7.31
CA ALA A 299 9.04 13.98 8.58
C ALA A 299 7.78 14.72 9.05
N VAL A 300 7.08 15.42 8.16
CA VAL A 300 5.80 16.07 8.51
C VAL A 300 4.77 15.04 8.97
N GLY A 301 4.62 13.93 8.24
CA GLY A 301 3.73 12.83 8.66
C GLY A 301 4.11 12.25 10.02
N THR A 302 5.39 12.11 10.32
CA THR A 302 5.90 11.64 11.62
C THR A 302 5.66 12.68 12.72
N LEU A 303 5.87 13.96 12.45
CA LEU A 303 5.63 15.04 13.41
C LEU A 303 4.16 15.16 13.82
N LEU A 304 3.22 14.87 12.91
CA LEU A 304 1.80 14.80 13.25
C LEU A 304 1.49 13.70 14.28
N LEU A 305 2.38 12.72 14.41
CA LEU A 305 2.27 11.60 15.35
C LEU A 305 3.15 11.77 16.59
N LEU A 306 3.82 12.92 16.74
CA LEU A 306 4.81 13.12 17.80
C LEU A 306 4.27 12.85 19.21
N PRO A 307 3.06 13.30 19.59
CA PRO A 307 2.51 12.98 20.91
C PRO A 307 2.42 11.48 21.18
N GLN A 308 2.01 10.72 20.17
CA GLN A 308 1.89 9.25 20.24
C GLN A 308 3.26 8.58 20.32
N ILE A 309 4.22 9.05 19.51
CA ILE A 309 5.59 8.53 19.52
C ILE A 309 6.23 8.74 20.89
N LEU A 310 6.05 9.90 21.48
CA LEU A 310 6.60 10.21 22.79
C LEU A 310 5.97 9.36 23.91
N SER A 311 4.65 9.14 23.86
CA SER A 311 3.99 8.26 24.84
C SER A 311 4.33 6.78 24.64
N GLY A 312 4.67 6.35 23.43
CA GLY A 312 5.10 4.98 23.13
C GLY A 312 6.60 4.70 23.36
N ALA A 313 7.39 5.73 23.67
CA ALA A 313 8.86 5.57 23.81
C ALA A 313 9.26 4.62 24.95
N GLY A 314 8.43 4.44 25.98
CA GLY A 314 8.64 3.51 27.08
C GLY A 314 8.46 2.01 26.73
N GLN A 315 7.76 1.72 25.63
CA GLN A 315 7.45 0.33 25.23
C GLN A 315 8.61 -0.41 24.57
N THR A 316 9.72 0.27 24.30
CA THR A 316 10.90 -0.32 23.63
C THR A 316 11.50 -1.49 24.42
N GLU A 317 11.37 -1.50 25.73
CA GLU A 317 11.89 -2.56 26.59
C GLU A 317 11.07 -3.86 26.46
N GLU A 318 9.73 -3.76 26.36
CA GLU A 318 8.86 -4.93 26.14
C GLU A 318 9.12 -5.57 24.78
N VAL A 319 9.28 -4.75 23.72
CA VAL A 319 9.60 -5.23 22.38
C VAL A 319 10.99 -5.91 22.36
N LYS A 320 11.98 -5.35 23.08
CA LYS A 320 13.30 -5.97 23.21
C LYS A 320 13.24 -7.28 23.98
N ALA A 321 12.47 -7.35 25.07
CA ALA A 321 12.30 -8.58 25.84
C ALA A 321 11.66 -9.68 24.99
N PHE A 322 10.68 -9.36 24.16
CA PHE A 322 10.03 -10.30 23.25
C PHE A 322 11.01 -10.81 22.18
N THR A 323 11.81 -9.92 21.58
CA THR A 323 12.79 -10.29 20.56
C THR A 323 14.03 -10.99 21.12
N ALA A 324 14.38 -10.77 22.39
CA ALA A 324 15.52 -11.42 23.05
C ALA A 324 15.27 -12.88 23.40
N GLN A 325 14.03 -13.36 23.35
CA GLN A 325 13.70 -14.77 23.60
C GLN A 325 14.07 -15.69 22.42
N GLU A 326 14.31 -15.14 21.24
CA GLU A 326 14.75 -15.91 20.09
C GLU A 326 16.24 -15.67 19.83
N ASP A 327 17.07 -16.64 20.19
CA ASP A 327 18.52 -16.65 19.94
C ASP A 327 18.79 -16.97 18.44
N ILE A 328 18.30 -16.08 17.57
CA ILE A 328 18.47 -16.19 16.11
C ILE A 328 19.66 -15.33 15.68
N SER A 329 20.70 -15.97 15.13
CA SER A 329 21.82 -15.23 14.56
C SER A 329 21.36 -14.30 13.41
N ARG A 330 22.10 -13.22 13.12
CA ARG A 330 21.76 -12.31 12.00
C ARG A 330 21.72 -13.04 10.66
N THR A 331 22.58 -14.04 10.46
CA THR A 331 22.61 -14.85 9.25
C THR A 331 21.39 -15.74 9.14
N ASP A 332 20.98 -16.35 10.26
CA ASP A 332 19.79 -17.18 10.32
C ASP A 332 18.53 -16.34 10.14
N SER A 333 18.48 -15.11 10.66
CA SER A 333 17.38 -14.17 10.44
C SER A 333 17.16 -13.86 8.97
N TRP A 334 18.24 -13.68 8.18
CA TRP A 334 18.15 -13.48 6.73
C TRP A 334 17.58 -14.70 6.04
N TRP A 335 18.08 -15.90 6.36
CA TRP A 335 17.59 -17.14 5.79
C TRP A 335 16.16 -17.46 6.21
N VAL A 336 15.81 -17.21 7.47
CA VAL A 336 14.43 -17.35 7.96
C VAL A 336 13.52 -16.39 7.21
N SER A 337 13.90 -15.12 7.02
CA SER A 337 13.10 -14.14 6.28
C SER A 337 12.87 -14.56 4.82
N ILE A 338 13.90 -15.07 4.14
CA ILE A 338 13.78 -15.57 2.75
C ILE A 338 12.90 -16.83 2.72
N LYS A 339 13.09 -17.76 3.67
CA LYS A 339 12.29 -18.98 3.76
C LYS A 339 10.84 -18.70 4.18
N MET A 340 10.59 -17.68 5.02
CA MET A 340 9.23 -17.29 5.40
C MET A 340 8.38 -16.85 4.21
N LEU A 341 8.97 -16.32 3.16
CA LEU A 341 8.24 -16.03 1.92
C LEU A 341 7.64 -17.29 1.28
N THR A 342 8.18 -18.48 1.58
CA THR A 342 7.78 -19.74 0.96
C THR A 342 7.32 -20.80 1.96
N ARG A 343 7.85 -20.84 3.17
CA ARG A 343 7.74 -21.94 4.11
C ARG A 343 6.36 -22.10 4.75
N HIS A 344 5.70 -21.02 5.09
CA HIS A 344 4.36 -21.08 5.70
C HIS A 344 3.24 -21.34 4.68
N ALA A 345 3.55 -21.35 3.40
CA ALA A 345 2.59 -21.77 2.38
C ALA A 345 2.29 -23.29 2.46
N GLU A 346 3.20 -24.09 3.03
CA GLU A 346 3.01 -25.52 3.24
C GLU A 346 1.85 -25.79 4.21
N ASP A 347 1.77 -25.01 5.26
CA ASP A 347 0.72 -25.12 6.28
C ASP A 347 -0.68 -24.79 5.72
N PHE A 348 -0.73 -24.04 4.61
CA PHE A 348 -1.96 -23.65 3.92
C PHE A 348 -2.19 -24.44 2.61
N GLY A 349 -1.40 -25.46 2.33
CA GLY A 349 -1.63 -26.42 1.25
C GLY A 349 -1.28 -25.96 -0.16
N THR A 350 -0.47 -24.89 -0.35
CA THR A 350 -0.15 -24.37 -1.67
C THR A 350 1.28 -23.85 -1.81
N ASN A 351 2.25 -24.74 -2.05
CA ASN A 351 3.64 -24.34 -2.30
C ASN A 351 3.91 -23.77 -3.70
N TRP A 352 3.16 -24.23 -4.68
CA TRP A 352 3.42 -23.98 -6.08
C TRP A 352 3.32 -22.51 -6.51
N PRO A 353 2.28 -21.74 -6.12
CA PRO A 353 2.15 -20.37 -6.59
C PRO A 353 3.25 -19.44 -6.10
N LEU A 354 3.78 -19.68 -4.89
CA LEU A 354 4.80 -18.83 -4.27
C LEU A 354 6.19 -19.04 -4.89
N LEU A 355 6.55 -20.26 -5.23
CA LEU A 355 7.82 -20.55 -5.90
C LEU A 355 7.85 -19.94 -7.30
N TRP A 356 6.75 -20.01 -8.04
CA TRP A 356 6.65 -19.43 -9.37
C TRP A 356 6.60 -17.90 -9.36
N THR A 357 5.89 -17.28 -8.40
CA THR A 357 5.84 -15.83 -8.27
C THR A 357 7.14 -15.23 -7.74
N ALA A 358 7.94 -15.99 -7.00
CA ALA A 358 9.28 -15.57 -6.58
C ALA A 358 10.33 -15.77 -7.70
N ALA A 359 10.05 -16.60 -8.71
CA ALA A 359 10.94 -16.87 -9.82
C ALA A 359 10.70 -15.94 -11.03
N VAL A 360 9.59 -15.23 -11.10
CA VAL A 360 9.19 -14.27 -12.13
C VAL A 360 9.39 -12.84 -11.64
#